data_7321c3c06e17ff908b7c125bfe9d11a7
#
_entry.id   7321c3c06e17ff908b7c125bfe9d11a7
#
_cell.length_a   1.000
_cell.length_b   1.000
_cell.length_c   1.000
_cell.angle_alpha   90.00
_cell.angle_beta   90.00
_cell.angle_gamma   90.00
#
_symmetry.space_group_name_H-M   'P 1'
#
loop_
_entity.id
_entity.type
_entity.pdbx_description
1 polymer ?
#
loop_
_entity_poly.entity_id
_entity_poly.type
_entity_poly.pdbx_seq_one_letter_code
_entity_poly.pdbx_strand_id
1 'polypeptide(L)'
;CTTCIGNSGPLPTDVSKSIEDHGLVAVSVLSGNRNFEGRINSDVRANYLMSPPLVVAYALAGRIDHDFDKDPLGQTSDKKPVYLRDIWPTQQEVSETIASSISSEGYRREYATVTDGDQNWQHLKFPTGKVYQWEPNSTYIRQAPYFENMPKTPPPVADISSARVLAVLGDSVTTDHISPAGSIKVNGPAGKYLSEHGVKPADFNSYGSRRGNHEVMVRGTFANIRLRNRLAPGTEGGVTRLLPEGEPMSIFDASVKYAEHGTPLIILAGKEYGSGSSRDWAAKGPRLLGVRAVIAESYERIHRSNLVGMGILPLQFENEDNVESLALTGEETYTFPGLKQLLDSRFAKGHELTVEVTDANQKTRSFKVKVRIDTPQEILYYENGGILQYVLRQLAAN
;
A
#
# COMPACT_ATOMS: atom_id res chain seq x y z
N CYS A 1 -13.95 -0.55 -9.35
CA CYS A 1 -13.75 -1.56 -8.32
C CYS A 1 -13.89 -1.01 -6.88
N THR A 2 -14.91 -0.20 -6.63
CA THR A 2 -15.15 0.38 -5.29
C THR A 2 -15.39 -0.69 -4.22
N THR A 3 -16.08 -1.77 -4.55
CA THR A 3 -16.37 -2.86 -3.61
C THR A 3 -15.11 -3.60 -3.14
N CYS A 4 -14.15 -3.85 -4.01
CA CYS A 4 -12.91 -4.56 -3.69
C CYS A 4 -11.84 -3.63 -3.11
N ILE A 5 -11.62 -2.48 -3.74
CA ILE A 5 -10.61 -1.50 -3.31
C ILE A 5 -11.14 -0.66 -2.16
N GLY A 6 -12.44 -0.44 -2.08
CA GLY A 6 -13.08 0.30 -1.01
C GLY A 6 -12.79 1.79 -1.02
N ASN A 7 -12.42 2.35 -2.16
CA ASN A 7 -12.23 3.80 -2.28
C ASN A 7 -13.57 4.51 -2.36
N SER A 8 -13.71 5.57 -1.58
CA SER A 8 -14.74 6.57 -1.77
C SER A 8 -14.25 7.67 -2.71
N GLY A 9 -15.18 8.34 -3.39
CA GLY A 9 -14.86 9.53 -4.16
C GLY A 9 -14.43 10.71 -3.27
N PRO A 10 -13.97 11.82 -3.86
CA PRO A 10 -13.69 13.04 -3.12
C PRO A 10 -14.96 13.58 -2.48
N LEU A 11 -14.82 14.28 -1.36
CA LEU A 11 -15.90 15.08 -0.80
C LEU A 11 -16.27 16.23 -1.76
N PRO A 12 -17.50 16.76 -1.69
CA PRO A 12 -17.82 18.03 -2.32
C PRO A 12 -16.79 19.09 -1.92
N THR A 13 -16.39 19.93 -2.88
CA THR A 13 -15.27 20.88 -2.71
C THR A 13 -15.51 21.86 -1.53
N ASP A 14 -16.73 22.30 -1.35
CA ASP A 14 -17.15 23.19 -0.26
C ASP A 14 -17.06 22.51 1.11
N VAL A 15 -17.40 21.22 1.18
CA VAL A 15 -17.28 20.40 2.39
C VAL A 15 -15.82 20.18 2.75
N SER A 16 -15.01 19.74 1.79
CA SER A 16 -13.57 19.51 1.98
C SER A 16 -12.86 20.79 2.45
N LYS A 17 -13.14 21.91 1.78
CA LYS A 17 -12.62 23.22 2.16
C LYS A 17 -13.08 23.65 3.56
N SER A 18 -14.35 23.43 3.91
CA SER A 18 -14.87 23.75 5.25
C SER A 18 -14.19 22.97 6.35
N ILE A 19 -13.88 21.69 6.10
CA ILE A 19 -13.12 20.84 7.05
C ILE A 19 -11.72 21.41 7.27
N GLU A 20 -11.04 21.79 6.20
CA GLU A 20 -9.67 22.31 6.25
C GLU A 20 -9.63 23.70 6.92
N ASP A 21 -10.43 24.66 6.42
CA ASP A 21 -10.41 26.05 6.86
C ASP A 21 -10.79 26.21 8.35
N HIS A 22 -11.67 25.35 8.87
CA HIS A 22 -12.15 25.42 10.25
C HIS A 22 -11.55 24.35 11.18
N GLY A 23 -10.65 23.51 10.66
CA GLY A 23 -10.03 22.43 11.44
C GLY A 23 -11.03 21.43 12.03
N LEU A 24 -12.11 21.12 11.29
CA LEU A 24 -13.19 20.27 11.77
C LEU A 24 -12.74 18.81 11.93
N VAL A 25 -13.24 18.16 12.98
CA VAL A 25 -13.09 16.71 13.14
C VAL A 25 -14.25 16.03 12.40
N ALA A 26 -14.04 15.76 11.12
CA ALA A 26 -14.99 15.01 10.32
C ALA A 26 -14.70 13.51 10.41
N VAL A 27 -15.76 12.70 10.35
CA VAL A 27 -15.67 11.23 10.34
C VAL A 27 -16.56 10.67 9.25
N SER A 28 -16.24 9.46 8.79
CA SER A 28 -17.11 8.71 7.89
C SER A 28 -17.86 7.60 8.63
N VAL A 29 -19.12 7.40 8.27
CA VAL A 29 -19.95 6.28 8.73
C VAL A 29 -20.42 5.54 7.49
N LEU A 30 -20.08 4.25 7.36
CA LEU A 30 -20.37 3.48 6.16
C LEU A 30 -20.66 2.02 6.46
N SER A 31 -21.31 1.36 5.50
CA SER A 31 -21.57 -0.07 5.52
C SER A 31 -20.86 -0.77 4.35
N GLY A 32 -20.27 -1.92 4.60
CA GLY A 32 -19.72 -2.79 3.57
C GLY A 32 -18.30 -2.49 3.08
N ASN A 33 -17.66 -1.42 3.50
CA ASN A 33 -16.25 -1.16 3.21
C ASN A 33 -15.33 -1.69 4.32
N ARG A 34 -14.32 -2.50 3.96
CA ARG A 34 -13.40 -3.14 4.90
C ARG A 34 -12.02 -2.48 4.96
N ASN A 35 -11.73 -1.54 4.08
CA ASN A 35 -10.39 -0.97 3.92
C ASN A 35 -10.42 0.52 4.28
N PHE A 36 -10.41 0.82 5.56
CA PHE A 36 -10.60 2.18 6.06
C PHE A 36 -9.38 3.07 5.92
N GLU A 37 -8.21 2.57 6.30
CA GLU A 37 -6.99 3.37 6.41
C GLU A 37 -6.58 3.99 5.06
N GLY A 38 -6.75 5.32 4.97
CA GLY A 38 -6.36 6.11 3.82
C GLY A 38 -7.12 5.86 2.51
N ARG A 39 -8.13 4.95 2.51
CA ARG A 39 -8.90 4.61 1.30
C ARG A 39 -10.24 5.31 1.20
N ILE A 40 -10.84 5.68 2.33
CA ILE A 40 -12.18 6.30 2.31
C ILE A 40 -12.06 7.73 1.86
N ASN A 41 -11.42 8.56 2.66
CA ASN A 41 -11.15 9.95 2.30
C ASN A 41 -10.03 10.50 3.19
N SER A 42 -9.16 11.35 2.65
CA SER A 42 -8.05 11.97 3.39
C SER A 42 -8.49 13.03 4.39
N ASP A 43 -9.67 13.62 4.21
CA ASP A 43 -10.15 14.74 5.01
C ASP A 43 -10.86 14.29 6.30
N VAL A 44 -11.14 12.98 6.43
CA VAL A 44 -11.78 12.43 7.63
C VAL A 44 -10.75 11.90 8.62
N ARG A 45 -11.01 12.10 9.91
CA ARG A 45 -10.12 11.71 11.01
C ARG A 45 -10.34 10.29 11.50
N ALA A 46 -11.56 9.76 11.32
CA ALA A 46 -11.92 8.40 11.71
C ALA A 46 -12.98 7.83 10.78
N ASN A 47 -13.08 6.50 10.77
CA ASN A 47 -14.01 5.78 9.92
C ASN A 47 -14.74 4.74 10.77
N TYR A 48 -16.07 4.68 10.66
CA TYR A 48 -16.91 3.77 11.43
C TYR A 48 -17.66 2.83 10.49
N LEU A 49 -17.54 1.53 10.74
CA LEU A 49 -18.33 0.51 10.04
C LEU A 49 -19.60 0.25 10.84
N MET A 50 -20.74 0.45 10.21
CA MET A 50 -22.05 0.28 10.83
C MET A 50 -23.03 -0.42 9.90
N SER A 51 -24.17 -0.86 10.45
CA SER A 51 -25.23 -1.40 9.62
C SER A 51 -25.85 -0.31 8.73
N PRO A 52 -26.42 -0.66 7.56
CA PRO A 52 -27.06 0.31 6.67
C PRO A 52 -28.08 1.22 7.37
N PRO A 53 -28.97 0.73 8.25
CA PRO A 53 -29.89 1.60 8.99
C PRO A 53 -29.18 2.62 9.90
N LEU A 54 -28.10 2.22 10.56
CA LEU A 54 -27.32 3.15 11.39
C LEU A 54 -26.57 4.20 10.56
N VAL A 55 -26.11 3.87 9.35
CA VAL A 55 -25.55 4.88 8.44
C VAL A 55 -26.57 5.97 8.14
N VAL A 56 -27.83 5.60 7.90
CA VAL A 56 -28.93 6.56 7.70
C VAL A 56 -29.21 7.36 8.98
N ALA A 57 -29.22 6.70 10.13
CA ALA A 57 -29.44 7.36 11.41
C ALA A 57 -28.38 8.43 11.71
N TYR A 58 -27.10 8.12 11.52
CA TYR A 58 -26.02 9.08 11.70
C TYR A 58 -26.03 10.21 10.64
N ALA A 59 -26.47 9.90 9.41
CA ALA A 59 -26.67 10.95 8.40
C ALA A 59 -27.76 11.95 8.80
N LEU A 60 -28.83 11.47 9.44
CA LEU A 60 -29.89 12.33 9.99
C LEU A 60 -29.42 13.12 11.22
N ALA A 61 -28.65 12.48 12.11
CA ALA A 61 -28.11 13.12 13.31
C ALA A 61 -27.07 14.19 13.01
N GLY A 62 -26.28 14.01 11.92
CA GLY A 62 -25.24 14.94 11.47
C GLY A 62 -23.98 14.97 12.36
N ARG A 63 -23.89 14.16 13.40
CA ARG A 63 -22.78 14.12 14.37
C ARG A 63 -22.57 12.70 14.88
N ILE A 64 -21.32 12.33 15.15
CA ILE A 64 -20.96 10.97 15.57
C ILE A 64 -21.16 10.72 17.07
N ASP A 65 -21.13 11.75 17.87
CA ASP A 65 -21.31 11.70 19.31
C ASP A 65 -22.83 11.80 19.76
N HIS A 66 -23.73 11.57 18.79
CA HIS A 66 -25.17 11.54 19.05
C HIS A 66 -25.56 10.30 19.86
N ASP A 67 -26.23 10.51 20.99
CA ASP A 67 -26.76 9.44 21.84
C ASP A 67 -28.19 9.09 21.38
N PHE A 68 -28.33 8.03 20.61
CA PHE A 68 -29.62 7.62 20.04
C PHE A 68 -30.67 7.20 21.08
N ASP A 69 -30.27 6.93 22.32
CA ASP A 69 -31.19 6.60 23.39
C ASP A 69 -31.82 7.87 24.05
N LYS A 70 -31.10 8.98 24.03
CA LYS A 70 -31.47 10.22 24.74
C LYS A 70 -31.80 11.38 23.81
N ASP A 71 -31.05 11.51 22.72
CA ASP A 71 -31.14 12.67 21.84
C ASP A 71 -32.12 12.42 20.68
N PRO A 72 -33.03 13.37 20.39
CA PRO A 72 -33.92 13.24 19.26
C PRO A 72 -33.19 13.48 17.93
N LEU A 73 -33.52 12.73 16.90
CA LEU A 73 -33.02 12.92 15.52
C LEU A 73 -33.61 14.17 14.86
N GLY A 74 -34.73 14.63 15.31
CA GLY A 74 -35.40 15.79 14.73
C GLY A 74 -36.74 16.05 15.42
N GLN A 75 -37.60 16.82 14.76
CA GLN A 75 -38.96 17.16 15.25
C GLN A 75 -39.96 16.98 14.12
N THR A 76 -41.17 16.58 14.49
CA THR A 76 -42.34 16.62 13.61
C THR A 76 -42.76 18.05 13.27
N SER A 77 -43.68 18.23 12.34
CA SER A 77 -44.28 19.53 12.01
C SER A 77 -44.92 20.20 13.25
N ASP A 78 -45.42 19.42 14.19
CA ASP A 78 -46.01 19.90 15.47
C ASP A 78 -44.94 20.08 16.56
N LYS A 79 -43.65 20.10 16.22
CA LYS A 79 -42.52 20.29 17.14
C LYS A 79 -42.34 19.20 18.19
N LYS A 80 -42.90 18.00 17.99
CA LYS A 80 -42.66 16.86 18.86
C LYS A 80 -41.29 16.21 18.51
N PRO A 81 -40.48 15.84 19.50
CA PRO A 81 -39.22 15.17 19.23
C PRO A 81 -39.45 13.79 18.61
N VAL A 82 -38.59 13.44 17.64
CA VAL A 82 -38.54 12.12 16.97
C VAL A 82 -37.23 11.47 17.35
N TYR A 83 -37.32 10.31 17.96
CA TYR A 83 -36.16 9.49 18.35
C TYR A 83 -35.92 8.36 17.37
N LEU A 84 -34.73 7.76 17.42
CA LEU A 84 -34.40 6.62 16.56
C LEU A 84 -35.40 5.46 16.73
N ARG A 85 -35.85 5.19 17.96
CA ARG A 85 -36.82 4.14 18.25
C ARG A 85 -38.18 4.34 17.57
N ASP A 86 -38.53 5.58 17.23
CA ASP A 86 -39.82 5.92 16.61
C ASP A 86 -39.81 5.62 15.10
N ILE A 87 -38.63 5.56 14.50
CA ILE A 87 -38.43 5.32 13.05
C ILE A 87 -37.68 4.03 12.75
N TRP A 88 -37.23 3.31 13.78
CA TRP A 88 -36.51 2.04 13.57
C TRP A 88 -37.45 0.96 13.08
N PRO A 89 -37.13 0.29 11.95
CA PRO A 89 -38.01 -0.73 11.39
C PRO A 89 -38.10 -1.94 12.30
N THR A 90 -39.31 -2.47 12.44
CA THR A 90 -39.55 -3.73 13.13
C THR A 90 -39.00 -4.91 12.30
N GLN A 91 -38.72 -6.02 12.96
CA GLN A 91 -38.29 -7.24 12.27
C GLN A 91 -39.34 -7.74 11.27
N GLN A 92 -40.62 -7.50 11.57
CA GLN A 92 -41.71 -7.86 10.67
C GLN A 92 -41.70 -7.01 9.39
N GLU A 93 -41.59 -5.67 9.51
CA GLU A 93 -41.48 -4.76 8.36
C GLU A 93 -40.26 -5.10 7.48
N VAL A 94 -39.11 -5.42 8.09
CA VAL A 94 -37.92 -5.87 7.35
C VAL A 94 -38.21 -7.16 6.59
N SER A 95 -38.83 -8.16 7.25
CA SER A 95 -39.13 -9.44 6.63
C SER A 95 -40.14 -9.31 5.49
N GLU A 96 -41.20 -8.52 5.68
CA GLU A 96 -42.21 -8.26 4.64
C GLU A 96 -41.60 -7.50 3.44
N THR A 97 -40.74 -6.53 3.69
CA THR A 97 -40.05 -5.79 2.63
C THR A 97 -39.13 -6.71 1.83
N ILE A 98 -38.37 -7.57 2.51
CA ILE A 98 -37.51 -8.58 1.84
C ILE A 98 -38.38 -9.51 0.99
N ALA A 99 -39.44 -10.06 1.57
CA ALA A 99 -40.32 -11.02 0.86
C ALA A 99 -41.00 -10.41 -0.37
N SER A 100 -41.37 -9.12 -0.31
CA SER A 100 -42.01 -8.43 -1.43
C SER A 100 -41.01 -7.91 -2.49
N SER A 101 -39.76 -7.63 -2.10
CA SER A 101 -38.75 -7.02 -2.98
C SER A 101 -37.87 -8.04 -3.70
N ILE A 102 -37.63 -9.21 -3.09
CA ILE A 102 -36.72 -10.21 -3.62
C ILE A 102 -37.55 -11.33 -4.31
N SER A 103 -37.41 -11.45 -5.62
CA SER A 103 -38.08 -12.48 -6.43
C SER A 103 -37.13 -13.14 -7.41
N SER A 104 -37.44 -14.41 -7.78
CA SER A 104 -36.67 -15.11 -8.81
C SER A 104 -36.73 -14.40 -10.16
N GLU A 105 -37.83 -13.71 -10.44
CA GLU A 105 -37.99 -12.92 -11.66
C GLU A 105 -37.09 -11.68 -11.65
N GLY A 106 -36.98 -10.98 -10.50
CA GLY A 106 -36.05 -9.88 -10.31
C GLY A 106 -34.61 -10.31 -10.57
N TYR A 107 -34.16 -11.43 -10.01
CA TYR A 107 -32.83 -11.98 -10.29
C TYR A 107 -32.66 -12.31 -11.78
N ARG A 108 -33.60 -12.99 -12.41
CA ARG A 108 -33.50 -13.34 -13.85
C ARG A 108 -33.38 -12.09 -14.71
N ARG A 109 -34.15 -11.05 -14.42
CA ARG A 109 -34.09 -9.77 -15.14
C ARG A 109 -32.74 -9.08 -14.98
N GLU A 110 -32.25 -8.95 -13.76
CA GLU A 110 -30.97 -8.28 -13.49
C GLU A 110 -29.77 -9.05 -14.07
N TYR A 111 -29.80 -10.38 -14.02
CA TYR A 111 -28.72 -11.20 -14.58
C TYR A 111 -28.83 -11.48 -16.07
N ALA A 112 -29.98 -11.20 -16.72
CA ALA A 112 -30.14 -11.40 -18.15
C ALA A 112 -29.15 -10.61 -19.01
N THR A 113 -28.76 -9.45 -18.54
CA THR A 113 -27.87 -8.51 -19.25
C THR A 113 -26.52 -8.33 -18.58
N VAL A 114 -26.18 -9.17 -17.59
CA VAL A 114 -24.93 -9.01 -16.81
C VAL A 114 -23.66 -9.11 -17.66
N THR A 115 -23.72 -9.84 -18.78
CA THR A 115 -22.60 -9.98 -19.73
C THR A 115 -22.57 -8.91 -20.79
N ASP A 116 -23.63 -8.14 -20.97
CA ASP A 116 -23.73 -7.16 -22.07
C ASP A 116 -22.99 -5.87 -21.72
N GLY A 117 -22.91 -5.55 -20.43
CA GLY A 117 -22.36 -4.28 -19.95
C GLY A 117 -23.24 -3.07 -20.31
N ASP A 118 -22.82 -1.91 -19.87
CA ASP A 118 -23.46 -0.66 -20.27
C ASP A 118 -22.98 -0.16 -21.66
N GLN A 119 -23.57 0.93 -22.14
CA GLN A 119 -23.22 1.50 -23.45
C GLN A 119 -21.74 1.93 -23.51
N ASN A 120 -21.17 2.41 -22.42
CA ASN A 120 -19.75 2.79 -22.39
C ASN A 120 -18.85 1.56 -22.54
N TRP A 121 -19.20 0.45 -21.84
CA TRP A 121 -18.50 -0.82 -21.99
C TRP A 121 -18.58 -1.36 -23.42
N GLN A 122 -19.76 -1.36 -24.04
CA GLN A 122 -19.98 -1.85 -25.42
C GLN A 122 -19.22 -1.04 -26.46
N HIS A 123 -19.05 0.26 -26.24
CA HIS A 123 -18.32 1.16 -27.15
C HIS A 123 -16.81 1.25 -26.88
N LEU A 124 -16.28 0.52 -25.90
CA LEU A 124 -14.85 0.48 -25.65
C LEU A 124 -14.09 -0.03 -26.86
N LYS A 125 -13.19 0.81 -27.38
CA LYS A 125 -12.22 0.36 -28.38
C LYS A 125 -11.08 -0.37 -27.69
N PHE A 126 -10.82 -1.61 -28.10
CA PHE A 126 -9.72 -2.41 -27.59
C PHE A 126 -8.81 -2.89 -28.72
N PRO A 127 -7.52 -3.03 -28.47
CA PRO A 127 -6.58 -3.55 -29.46
C PRO A 127 -6.89 -5.01 -29.79
N THR A 128 -6.87 -5.37 -31.08
CA THR A 128 -7.15 -6.74 -31.57
C THR A 128 -5.88 -7.53 -31.94
N GLY A 129 -4.70 -6.99 -31.67
CA GLY A 129 -3.43 -7.61 -31.97
C GLY A 129 -3.01 -8.69 -30.97
N LYS A 130 -2.02 -9.53 -31.34
CA LYS A 130 -1.40 -10.51 -30.42
C LYS A 130 -0.51 -9.87 -29.37
N VAL A 131 -0.05 -8.64 -29.60
CA VAL A 131 0.85 -7.87 -28.74
C VAL A 131 0.14 -6.59 -28.33
N TYR A 132 0.24 -6.27 -27.03
CA TYR A 132 -0.32 -5.01 -26.50
C TYR A 132 0.37 -3.79 -27.13
N GLN A 133 -0.40 -2.82 -27.57
CA GLN A 133 0.10 -1.55 -28.12
C GLN A 133 0.26 -0.56 -26.98
N TRP A 134 1.51 -0.33 -26.58
CA TRP A 134 1.81 0.63 -25.51
C TRP A 134 1.65 2.07 -26.02
N GLU A 135 0.94 2.89 -25.25
CA GLU A 135 0.81 4.32 -25.49
C GLU A 135 1.85 5.08 -24.64
N PRO A 136 2.92 5.62 -25.24
CA PRO A 136 4.01 6.26 -24.49
C PRO A 136 3.57 7.42 -23.58
N ASN A 137 2.51 8.11 -23.96
CA ASN A 137 1.99 9.26 -23.24
C ASN A 137 0.86 8.92 -22.26
N SER A 138 0.48 7.66 -22.14
CA SER A 138 -0.55 7.25 -21.18
C SER A 138 -0.11 7.54 -19.74
N THR A 139 -0.98 8.20 -18.97
CA THR A 139 -0.78 8.44 -17.54
C THR A 139 -1.48 7.40 -16.66
N TYR A 140 -2.15 6.40 -17.28
CA TYR A 140 -2.84 5.31 -16.59
C TYR A 140 -2.17 3.95 -16.73
N ILE A 141 -1.63 3.63 -17.92
CA ILE A 141 -1.02 2.33 -18.21
C ILE A 141 0.34 2.57 -18.86
N ARG A 142 1.40 2.11 -18.23
CA ARG A 142 2.76 2.20 -18.74
C ARG A 142 3.48 0.86 -18.65
N GLN A 143 4.34 0.61 -19.62
CA GLN A 143 5.23 -0.54 -19.57
C GLN A 143 6.14 -0.41 -18.34
N ALA A 144 6.08 -1.38 -17.45
CA ALA A 144 6.92 -1.39 -16.26
C ALA A 144 8.32 -1.94 -16.57
N PRO A 145 9.38 -1.45 -15.89
CA PRO A 145 10.79 -1.74 -16.25
C PRO A 145 11.28 -3.11 -15.76
N TYR A 146 10.41 -4.03 -15.38
CA TYR A 146 10.80 -5.30 -14.75
C TYR A 146 11.62 -6.21 -15.66
N PHE A 147 11.51 -6.04 -16.98
CA PHE A 147 12.19 -6.87 -17.98
C PHE A 147 13.20 -6.08 -18.81
N GLU A 148 13.39 -4.79 -18.53
CA GLU A 148 14.38 -3.97 -19.23
C GLU A 148 15.81 -4.49 -18.98
N ASN A 149 16.57 -4.64 -20.05
CA ASN A 149 17.95 -5.16 -20.01
C ASN A 149 18.10 -6.52 -19.29
N MET A 150 17.02 -7.32 -19.24
CA MET A 150 17.02 -8.60 -18.57
C MET A 150 17.91 -9.61 -19.33
N PRO A 151 19.00 -10.13 -18.72
CA PRO A 151 19.83 -11.12 -19.37
C PRO A 151 19.13 -12.48 -19.45
N LYS A 152 19.45 -13.29 -20.47
CA LYS A 152 18.90 -14.65 -20.61
C LYS A 152 19.25 -15.54 -19.41
N THR A 153 20.48 -15.45 -18.93
CA THR A 153 20.93 -16.15 -17.71
C THR A 153 20.97 -15.16 -16.56
N PRO A 154 20.37 -15.48 -15.41
CA PRO A 154 20.43 -14.59 -14.25
C PRO A 154 21.88 -14.40 -13.79
N PRO A 155 22.28 -13.17 -13.41
CA PRO A 155 23.57 -12.96 -12.78
C PRO A 155 23.62 -13.72 -11.43
N PRO A 156 24.82 -14.17 -11.01
CA PRO A 156 24.97 -14.77 -9.69
C PRO A 156 24.49 -13.82 -8.60
N VAL A 157 23.88 -14.35 -7.54
CA VAL A 157 23.55 -13.56 -6.37
C VAL A 157 24.85 -13.05 -5.75
N ALA A 158 24.88 -11.78 -5.40
CA ALA A 158 25.99 -11.15 -4.69
C ALA A 158 25.56 -10.78 -3.26
N ASP A 159 26.55 -10.66 -2.37
CA ASP A 159 26.35 -10.07 -1.05
C ASP A 159 25.87 -8.62 -1.21
N ILE A 160 25.05 -8.15 -0.29
CA ILE A 160 24.62 -6.74 -0.25
C ILE A 160 25.63 -6.00 0.64
N SER A 161 26.27 -4.98 0.10
CA SER A 161 27.29 -4.22 0.83
C SER A 161 26.95 -2.74 0.92
N SER A 162 27.28 -2.15 2.05
CA SER A 162 27.15 -0.69 2.33
C SER A 162 25.74 -0.14 2.05
N ALA A 163 24.71 -0.93 2.32
CA ALA A 163 23.33 -0.50 2.13
C ALA A 163 22.94 0.61 3.12
N ARG A 164 22.12 1.56 2.67
CA ARG A 164 21.53 2.61 3.51
C ARG A 164 20.09 2.28 3.87
N VAL A 165 19.66 2.73 5.04
CA VAL A 165 18.27 2.59 5.47
C VAL A 165 17.42 3.69 4.83
N LEU A 166 16.40 3.29 4.09
CA LEU A 166 15.44 4.23 3.48
C LEU A 166 14.34 4.62 4.47
N ALA A 167 13.95 3.69 5.35
CA ALA A 167 12.95 3.94 6.39
C ALA A 167 13.15 3.02 7.59
N VAL A 168 12.89 3.56 8.79
CA VAL A 168 12.77 2.83 10.05
C VAL A 168 11.31 2.93 10.49
N LEU A 169 10.61 1.82 10.43
CA LEU A 169 9.16 1.72 10.61
C LEU A 169 8.84 0.96 11.89
N GLY A 170 7.69 1.28 12.50
CA GLY A 170 7.19 0.59 13.68
C GLY A 170 6.41 -0.69 13.34
N ASP A 171 5.60 -1.14 14.30
CA ASP A 171 4.75 -2.31 14.20
C ASP A 171 3.54 -2.07 13.29
N SER A 172 2.96 -3.17 12.80
CA SER A 172 1.69 -3.22 12.06
C SER A 172 1.64 -2.27 10.85
N VAL A 173 2.78 -2.07 10.18
CA VAL A 173 2.81 -1.32 8.92
C VAL A 173 2.12 -2.14 7.84
N THR A 174 0.95 -1.68 7.41
CA THR A 174 0.10 -2.40 6.46
C THR A 174 0.56 -2.22 5.02
N THR A 175 0.07 -3.07 4.14
CA THR A 175 0.27 -2.92 2.69
C THR A 175 -0.28 -1.60 2.14
N ASP A 176 -1.26 -0.98 2.81
CA ASP A 176 -1.76 0.35 2.46
C ASP A 176 -0.83 1.49 2.88
N HIS A 177 -0.04 1.30 3.94
CA HIS A 177 1.03 2.23 4.29
C HIS A 177 2.16 2.19 3.25
N ILE A 178 2.47 1.01 2.73
CA ILE A 178 3.56 0.81 1.75
C ILE A 178 3.10 1.23 0.35
N SER A 179 1.91 0.79 -0.09
CA SER A 179 1.36 1.07 -1.42
C SER A 179 -0.04 1.67 -1.31
N PRO A 180 -0.15 2.99 -1.16
CA PRO A 180 -1.44 3.65 -0.97
C PRO A 180 -2.35 3.51 -2.19
N ALA A 181 -3.65 3.51 -1.94
CA ALA A 181 -4.69 3.44 -2.97
C ALA A 181 -5.54 4.71 -3.06
N GLY A 182 -5.43 5.61 -2.07
CA GLY A 182 -6.22 6.83 -1.95
C GLY A 182 -5.81 7.96 -2.89
N SER A 183 -6.18 9.17 -2.52
CA SER A 183 -5.97 10.39 -3.31
C SER A 183 -4.48 10.72 -3.49
N ILE A 184 -4.16 11.35 -4.62
CA ILE A 184 -2.81 11.79 -4.96
C ILE A 184 -2.67 13.26 -4.58
N LYS A 185 -1.72 13.57 -3.67
CA LYS A 185 -1.42 14.95 -3.26
C LYS A 185 -0.76 15.73 -4.41
N VAL A 186 -1.24 16.94 -4.67
CA VAL A 186 -0.73 17.81 -5.75
C VAL A 186 0.76 18.10 -5.59
N ASN A 187 1.19 18.43 -4.39
CA ASN A 187 2.58 18.81 -4.11
C ASN A 187 3.50 17.60 -3.85
N GLY A 188 2.96 16.38 -3.88
CA GLY A 188 3.76 15.15 -3.73
C GLY A 188 4.43 14.73 -5.04
N PRO A 189 5.41 13.80 -4.99
CA PRO A 189 6.13 13.35 -6.19
C PRO A 189 5.22 12.85 -7.32
N ALA A 190 4.17 12.10 -6.98
CA ALA A 190 3.21 11.60 -7.97
C ALA A 190 2.34 12.73 -8.58
N GLY A 191 1.94 13.72 -7.78
CA GLY A 191 1.18 14.87 -8.26
C GLY A 191 2.01 15.75 -9.19
N LYS A 192 3.27 16.00 -8.85
CA LYS A 192 4.21 16.73 -9.72
C LYS A 192 4.38 16.01 -11.06
N TYR A 193 4.64 14.70 -11.03
CA TYR A 193 4.75 13.87 -12.23
C TYR A 193 3.50 13.97 -13.12
N LEU A 194 2.30 13.89 -12.56
CA LEU A 194 1.06 14.00 -13.32
C LEU A 194 0.87 15.40 -13.92
N SER A 195 1.18 16.45 -13.15
CA SER A 195 1.13 17.84 -13.63
C SER A 195 2.09 18.09 -14.79
N GLU A 196 3.31 17.57 -14.72
CA GLU A 196 4.32 17.62 -15.79
C GLU A 196 3.86 16.89 -17.06
N HIS A 197 2.99 15.88 -16.93
CA HIS A 197 2.35 15.18 -18.03
C HIS A 197 1.00 15.78 -18.46
N GLY A 198 0.70 17.02 -18.04
CA GLY A 198 -0.47 17.76 -18.46
C GLY A 198 -1.79 17.36 -17.80
N VAL A 199 -1.75 16.51 -16.75
CA VAL A 199 -2.96 16.14 -16.01
C VAL A 199 -3.28 17.22 -14.97
N LYS A 200 -4.51 17.74 -15.00
CA LYS A 200 -4.96 18.75 -14.03
C LYS A 200 -5.18 18.10 -12.65
N PRO A 201 -4.99 18.83 -11.53
CA PRO A 201 -5.23 18.30 -10.19
C PRO A 201 -6.61 17.67 -10.00
N ALA A 202 -7.65 18.22 -10.58
CA ALA A 202 -9.01 17.67 -10.53
C ALA A 202 -9.14 16.29 -11.22
N ASP A 203 -8.22 15.97 -12.14
CA ASP A 203 -8.22 14.75 -12.94
C ASP A 203 -7.18 13.72 -12.44
N PHE A 204 -6.51 13.98 -11.32
CA PHE A 204 -5.49 13.08 -10.76
C PHE A 204 -6.06 11.72 -10.42
N ASN A 205 -7.31 11.69 -9.98
CA ASN A 205 -7.96 10.47 -9.50
C ASN A 205 -7.20 9.88 -8.29
N SER A 206 -7.05 8.58 -8.18
CA SER A 206 -6.39 7.93 -7.05
C SER A 206 -5.23 7.04 -7.49
N TYR A 207 -4.34 6.69 -6.55
CA TYR A 207 -3.31 5.66 -6.77
C TYR A 207 -3.92 4.34 -7.22
N GLY A 208 -5.07 3.94 -6.65
CA GLY A 208 -5.78 2.73 -7.05
C GLY A 208 -6.21 2.72 -8.51
N SER A 209 -6.66 3.86 -9.03
CA SER A 209 -7.05 4.01 -10.44
C SER A 209 -5.85 4.01 -11.40
N ARG A 210 -4.67 4.43 -10.92
CA ARG A 210 -3.45 4.54 -11.73
C ARG A 210 -2.44 3.42 -11.48
N ARG A 211 -2.85 2.34 -10.82
CA ARG A 211 -1.95 1.21 -10.48
C ARG A 211 -1.31 0.52 -11.68
N GLY A 212 -1.81 0.74 -12.90
CA GLY A 212 -1.19 0.33 -14.15
C GLY A 212 -0.04 1.23 -14.62
N ASN A 213 0.20 2.34 -13.93
CA ASN A 213 1.32 3.25 -14.19
C ASN A 213 2.35 3.16 -13.05
N HIS A 214 3.45 2.45 -13.29
CA HIS A 214 4.52 2.25 -12.31
C HIS A 214 5.17 3.57 -11.88
N GLU A 215 5.22 4.59 -12.73
CA GLU A 215 5.78 5.90 -12.42
C GLU A 215 4.98 6.63 -11.33
N VAL A 216 3.64 6.54 -11.40
CA VAL A 216 2.77 7.07 -10.36
C VAL A 216 2.91 6.24 -9.08
N MET A 217 2.90 4.91 -9.21
CA MET A 217 2.91 4.02 -8.05
C MET A 217 4.21 4.05 -7.27
N VAL A 218 5.37 4.13 -7.92
CA VAL A 218 6.66 4.23 -7.23
C VAL A 218 6.78 5.53 -6.45
N ARG A 219 6.26 6.64 -7.00
CA ARG A 219 6.20 7.94 -6.34
C ARG A 219 5.23 7.99 -5.16
N GLY A 220 4.26 7.06 -5.12
CA GLY A 220 3.34 6.87 -4.02
C GLY A 220 3.78 5.82 -2.99
N THR A 221 4.87 5.10 -3.26
CA THR A 221 5.37 4.08 -2.34
C THR A 221 5.84 4.73 -1.04
N PHE A 222 5.30 4.24 0.09
CA PHE A 222 5.46 4.82 1.43
C PHE A 222 4.89 6.24 1.59
N ALA A 223 4.08 6.75 0.67
CA ALA A 223 3.52 8.10 0.75
C ALA A 223 2.17 8.17 1.52
N ASN A 224 1.81 7.13 2.25
CA ASN A 224 0.61 7.16 3.11
C ASN A 224 0.74 8.27 4.16
N ILE A 225 -0.30 9.08 4.30
CA ILE A 225 -0.31 10.27 5.17
C ILE A 225 -0.10 9.96 6.66
N ARG A 226 -0.33 8.72 7.08
CA ARG A 226 -0.19 8.27 8.47
C ARG A 226 1.11 7.51 8.73
N LEU A 227 1.93 7.32 7.70
CA LEU A 227 3.21 6.64 7.87
C LEU A 227 4.13 7.50 8.74
N ARG A 228 4.74 6.88 9.73
CA ARG A 228 5.76 7.51 10.59
C ARG A 228 7.09 6.82 10.35
N ASN A 229 8.04 7.57 9.85
CA ASN A 229 9.40 7.11 9.64
C ASN A 229 10.29 7.67 10.76
N ARG A 230 10.89 6.81 11.57
CA ARG A 230 11.76 7.21 12.69
C ARG A 230 13.04 7.89 12.24
N LEU A 231 13.47 7.70 10.97
CA LEU A 231 14.57 8.49 10.39
C LEU A 231 14.24 9.97 10.23
N ALA A 232 12.95 10.34 10.18
CA ALA A 232 12.48 11.71 10.06
C ALA A 232 11.51 12.02 11.21
N PRO A 233 11.97 12.08 12.47
CA PRO A 233 11.11 12.24 13.64
C PRO A 233 10.32 13.54 13.57
N GLY A 234 9.07 13.50 14.04
CA GLY A 234 8.15 14.64 14.01
C GLY A 234 7.46 14.86 12.65
N THR A 235 7.73 14.02 11.65
CA THR A 235 7.04 14.07 10.35
C THR A 235 6.03 12.92 10.20
N GLU A 236 5.03 13.12 9.34
CA GLU A 236 4.09 12.10 8.89
C GLU A 236 4.06 12.06 7.36
N GLY A 237 3.74 10.89 6.81
CA GLY A 237 3.73 10.67 5.36
C GLY A 237 5.05 10.12 4.84
N GLY A 238 5.27 10.22 3.54
CA GLY A 238 6.41 9.64 2.85
C GLY A 238 7.69 10.47 2.96
N VAL A 239 8.13 10.80 4.18
CA VAL A 239 9.32 11.61 4.45
C VAL A 239 10.44 10.73 4.99
N THR A 240 11.67 10.98 4.56
CA THR A 240 12.89 10.38 5.07
C THR A 240 14.02 11.41 5.10
N ARG A 241 15.22 10.98 5.49
CA ARG A 241 16.45 11.79 5.41
C ARG A 241 17.44 11.14 4.46
N LEU A 242 18.02 11.93 3.57
CA LEU A 242 19.15 11.48 2.75
C LEU A 242 20.41 11.44 3.61
N LEU A 243 21.05 10.30 3.71
CA LEU A 243 22.24 10.09 4.52
C LEU A 243 23.48 9.96 3.62
N PRO A 244 24.64 10.47 4.05
CA PRO A 244 24.95 10.94 5.42
C PRO A 244 24.56 12.40 5.70
N GLU A 245 24.16 13.21 4.73
CA GLU A 245 23.92 14.65 4.86
C GLU A 245 22.79 14.96 5.85
N GLY A 246 21.81 14.06 5.98
CA GLY A 246 20.68 14.19 6.88
C GLY A 246 19.58 15.12 6.38
N GLU A 247 19.59 15.50 5.10
CA GLU A 247 18.59 16.36 4.48
C GLU A 247 17.20 15.67 4.43
N PRO A 248 16.14 16.29 4.98
CA PRO A 248 14.78 15.73 4.88
C PRO A 248 14.22 15.91 3.48
N MET A 249 13.63 14.84 2.94
CA MET A 249 12.98 14.85 1.62
C MET A 249 11.95 13.73 1.51
N SER A 250 11.25 13.65 0.36
CA SER A 250 10.37 12.52 0.11
C SER A 250 11.17 11.21 -0.03
N ILE A 251 10.57 10.10 0.39
CA ILE A 251 11.19 8.77 0.23
C ILE A 251 11.54 8.51 -1.24
N PHE A 252 10.69 8.95 -2.18
CA PHE A 252 10.95 8.83 -3.61
C PHE A 252 12.19 9.63 -4.02
N ASP A 253 12.27 10.91 -3.66
CA ASP A 253 13.40 11.76 -4.06
C ASP A 253 14.72 11.26 -3.46
N ALA A 254 14.71 10.80 -2.19
CA ALA A 254 15.87 10.17 -1.58
C ALA A 254 16.30 8.91 -2.35
N SER A 255 15.35 8.07 -2.74
CA SER A 255 15.67 6.85 -3.50
C SER A 255 16.32 7.14 -4.85
N VAL A 256 15.90 8.21 -5.53
CA VAL A 256 16.52 8.66 -6.80
C VAL A 256 17.97 9.06 -6.55
N LYS A 257 18.24 9.88 -5.53
CA LYS A 257 19.62 10.29 -5.17
C LYS A 257 20.51 9.09 -4.78
N TYR A 258 19.99 8.13 -4.04
CA TYR A 258 20.73 6.90 -3.73
C TYR A 258 21.03 6.06 -4.97
N ALA A 259 20.08 6.00 -5.92
CA ALA A 259 20.26 5.27 -7.17
C ALA A 259 21.34 5.88 -8.05
N GLU A 260 21.51 7.22 -8.09
CA GLU A 260 22.58 7.93 -8.79
C GLU A 260 23.98 7.50 -8.32
N HIS A 261 24.10 7.12 -7.03
CA HIS A 261 25.33 6.62 -6.44
C HIS A 261 25.44 5.10 -6.40
N GLY A 262 24.45 4.38 -6.94
CA GLY A 262 24.41 2.91 -6.92
C GLY A 262 24.26 2.31 -5.51
N THR A 263 23.78 3.09 -4.54
CA THR A 263 23.66 2.67 -3.14
C THR A 263 22.45 1.76 -2.95
N PRO A 264 22.64 0.51 -2.50
CA PRO A 264 21.50 -0.37 -2.18
C PRO A 264 20.77 0.13 -0.95
N LEU A 265 19.44 -0.10 -0.91
CA LEU A 265 18.58 0.36 0.17
C LEU A 265 17.99 -0.81 0.95
N ILE A 266 17.72 -0.56 2.23
CA ILE A 266 17.01 -1.48 3.11
C ILE A 266 15.92 -0.75 3.90
N ILE A 267 14.98 -1.54 4.43
CA ILE A 267 13.95 -1.08 5.38
C ILE A 267 14.15 -1.82 6.70
N LEU A 268 14.06 -1.11 7.81
CA LEU A 268 13.91 -1.68 9.14
C LEU A 268 12.45 -1.56 9.57
N ALA A 269 11.87 -2.61 10.11
CA ALA A 269 10.47 -2.63 10.51
C ALA A 269 10.25 -3.43 11.80
N GLY A 270 9.15 -3.16 12.48
CA GLY A 270 8.72 -3.89 13.67
C GLY A 270 7.92 -5.15 13.34
N LYS A 271 6.92 -5.44 14.16
CA LYS A 271 6.07 -6.64 14.07
C LYS A 271 5.01 -6.48 12.96
N GLU A 272 4.58 -7.63 12.41
CA GLU A 272 3.47 -7.74 11.45
C GLU A 272 3.66 -6.88 10.18
N TYR A 273 4.91 -6.73 9.70
CA TYR A 273 5.18 -5.94 8.52
C TYR A 273 4.46 -6.48 7.29
N GLY A 274 3.70 -5.61 6.62
CA GLY A 274 2.92 -5.92 5.43
C GLY A 274 1.56 -6.55 5.70
N SER A 275 0.99 -6.40 6.90
CA SER A 275 -0.38 -6.83 7.22
C SER A 275 -1.42 -6.13 6.34
N GLY A 276 -2.64 -6.67 6.30
CA GLY A 276 -3.76 -6.13 5.53
C GLY A 276 -3.96 -6.81 4.18
N SER A 277 -4.36 -6.05 3.15
CA SER A 277 -4.69 -6.59 1.82
C SER A 277 -3.48 -7.19 1.12
N SER A 278 -3.68 -8.32 0.43
CA SER A 278 -2.64 -8.95 -0.40
C SER A 278 -2.33 -8.09 -1.62
N ARG A 279 -1.21 -7.36 -1.59
CA ARG A 279 -0.80 -6.49 -2.68
C ARG A 279 0.66 -6.69 -3.04
N ASP A 280 0.89 -7.12 -4.25
CA ASP A 280 2.23 -7.22 -4.81
C ASP A 280 2.90 -5.84 -5.01
N TRP A 281 2.13 -4.77 -5.21
CA TRP A 281 2.66 -3.40 -5.26
C TRP A 281 3.37 -2.98 -3.96
N ALA A 282 3.01 -3.54 -2.81
CA ALA A 282 3.73 -3.33 -1.57
C ALA A 282 5.16 -3.94 -1.58
N ALA A 283 5.46 -4.79 -2.55
CA ALA A 283 6.82 -5.28 -2.82
C ALA A 283 7.41 -4.67 -4.11
N LYS A 284 6.60 -4.47 -5.17
CA LYS A 284 7.03 -3.83 -6.43
C LYS A 284 7.53 -2.41 -6.21
N GLY A 285 6.80 -1.60 -5.44
CA GLY A 285 7.18 -0.23 -5.13
C GLY A 285 8.55 -0.15 -4.45
N PRO A 286 8.77 -0.79 -3.30
CA PRO A 286 10.08 -0.86 -2.65
C PRO A 286 11.19 -1.36 -3.57
N ARG A 287 10.94 -2.38 -4.40
CA ARG A 287 11.92 -2.86 -5.39
C ARG A 287 12.32 -1.78 -6.37
N LEU A 288 11.35 -1.02 -6.89
CA LEU A 288 11.60 0.09 -7.81
C LEU A 288 12.31 1.28 -7.15
N LEU A 289 12.12 1.48 -5.86
CA LEU A 289 12.89 2.44 -5.06
C LEU A 289 14.34 2.01 -4.78
N GLY A 290 14.74 0.80 -5.16
CA GLY A 290 16.09 0.28 -4.91
C GLY A 290 16.26 -0.53 -3.62
N VAL A 291 15.17 -0.84 -2.92
CA VAL A 291 15.22 -1.70 -1.73
C VAL A 291 15.64 -3.12 -2.10
N ARG A 292 16.66 -3.64 -1.41
CA ARG A 292 17.23 -4.98 -1.59
C ARG A 292 16.86 -5.94 -0.48
N ALA A 293 16.70 -5.43 0.74
CA ALA A 293 16.33 -6.24 1.88
C ALA A 293 15.38 -5.48 2.82
N VAL A 294 14.60 -6.22 3.57
CA VAL A 294 13.81 -5.72 4.69
C VAL A 294 14.21 -6.54 5.91
N ILE A 295 14.49 -5.89 7.05
CA ILE A 295 14.71 -6.55 8.34
C ILE A 295 13.52 -6.19 9.22
N ALA A 296 12.76 -7.17 9.67
CA ALA A 296 11.57 -6.96 10.50
C ALA A 296 11.53 -7.93 11.68
N GLU A 297 10.80 -7.58 12.74
CA GLU A 297 10.56 -8.50 13.85
C GLU A 297 9.64 -9.66 13.44
N SER A 298 8.64 -9.38 12.61
CA SER A 298 7.82 -10.41 11.99
C SER A 298 7.13 -9.89 10.71
N TYR A 299 6.65 -10.82 9.89
CA TYR A 299 6.01 -10.53 8.61
C TYR A 299 4.60 -11.10 8.56
N GLU A 300 3.72 -10.39 7.84
CA GLU A 300 2.55 -11.04 7.28
C GLU A 300 2.99 -12.01 6.17
N ARG A 301 2.41 -13.22 6.20
CA ARG A 301 2.86 -14.35 5.35
C ARG A 301 2.85 -14.05 3.86
N ILE A 302 1.78 -13.46 3.35
CA ILE A 302 1.64 -13.17 1.91
C ILE A 302 2.62 -12.09 1.49
N HIS A 303 2.79 -11.06 2.32
CA HIS A 303 3.72 -9.97 2.02
C HIS A 303 5.18 -10.45 2.00
N ARG A 304 5.57 -11.31 2.95
CA ARG A 304 6.89 -11.96 2.92
C ARG A 304 7.14 -12.69 1.59
N SER A 305 6.15 -13.48 1.13
CA SER A 305 6.25 -14.17 -0.16
C SER A 305 6.32 -13.20 -1.34
N ASN A 306 5.59 -12.08 -1.29
CA ASN A 306 5.65 -11.04 -2.32
C ASN A 306 7.03 -10.36 -2.36
N LEU A 307 7.68 -10.14 -1.23
CA LEU A 307 9.05 -9.59 -1.19
C LEU A 307 10.01 -10.51 -1.94
N VAL A 308 10.02 -11.81 -1.63
CA VAL A 308 10.85 -12.79 -2.35
C VAL A 308 10.48 -12.83 -3.83
N GLY A 309 9.18 -12.85 -4.14
CA GLY A 309 8.67 -12.84 -5.51
C GLY A 309 9.10 -11.63 -6.33
N MET A 310 9.43 -10.53 -5.68
CA MET A 310 9.95 -9.31 -6.32
C MET A 310 11.48 -9.16 -6.19
N GLY A 311 12.19 -10.18 -5.66
CA GLY A 311 13.64 -10.16 -5.50
C GLY A 311 14.12 -9.24 -4.38
N ILE A 312 13.32 -9.04 -3.34
CA ILE A 312 13.69 -8.38 -2.09
C ILE A 312 13.93 -9.47 -1.04
N LEU A 313 15.04 -9.37 -0.30
CA LEU A 313 15.40 -10.31 0.75
C LEU A 313 14.65 -10.01 2.05
N PRO A 314 13.73 -10.87 2.51
CA PRO A 314 13.13 -10.72 3.82
C PRO A 314 14.03 -11.34 4.89
N LEU A 315 14.36 -10.56 5.91
CA LEU A 315 15.22 -10.92 7.04
C LEU A 315 14.44 -10.67 8.33
N GLN A 316 14.53 -11.60 9.26
CA GLN A 316 13.83 -11.49 10.54
C GLN A 316 14.85 -11.42 11.68
N PHE A 317 14.65 -10.45 12.59
CA PHE A 317 15.42 -10.39 13.83
C PHE A 317 15.29 -11.70 14.61
N GLU A 318 16.37 -12.13 15.25
CA GLU A 318 16.42 -13.33 16.11
C GLU A 318 16.61 -12.94 17.57
N ASN A 319 16.39 -13.89 18.49
CA ASN A 319 16.66 -13.74 19.92
C ASN A 319 15.98 -12.52 20.58
N GLU A 320 14.77 -12.18 20.13
CA GLU A 320 14.03 -10.99 20.60
C GLU A 320 14.73 -9.67 20.29
N ASP A 321 15.74 -9.68 19.43
CA ASP A 321 16.38 -8.47 18.93
C ASP A 321 15.40 -7.65 18.08
N ASN A 322 15.57 -6.34 18.13
CA ASN A 322 14.82 -5.38 17.35
C ASN A 322 15.63 -4.07 17.17
N VAL A 323 15.05 -3.09 16.55
CA VAL A 323 15.71 -1.79 16.30
C VAL A 323 16.14 -1.14 17.62
N GLU A 324 15.31 -1.20 18.65
CA GLU A 324 15.56 -0.60 19.96
C GLU A 324 16.63 -1.35 20.76
N SER A 325 16.49 -2.68 20.87
CA SER A 325 17.43 -3.49 21.67
C SER A 325 18.84 -3.47 21.11
N LEU A 326 18.98 -3.40 19.78
CA LEU A 326 20.25 -3.26 19.07
C LEU A 326 20.70 -1.80 18.94
N ALA A 327 19.95 -0.85 19.47
CA ALA A 327 20.23 0.60 19.35
C ALA A 327 20.56 1.01 17.90
N LEU A 328 19.76 0.53 16.94
CA LEU A 328 19.86 0.90 15.53
C LEU A 328 19.16 2.24 15.31
N THR A 329 19.87 3.21 14.76
CA THR A 329 19.33 4.53 14.47
C THR A 329 18.76 4.64 13.05
N GLY A 330 19.23 3.75 12.15
CA GLY A 330 19.00 3.81 10.72
C GLY A 330 19.97 4.73 9.97
N GLU A 331 20.89 5.39 10.66
CA GLU A 331 21.92 6.24 10.04
C GLU A 331 23.18 5.44 9.63
N GLU A 332 23.28 4.20 10.09
CA GLU A 332 24.38 3.29 9.81
C GLU A 332 24.37 2.79 8.37
N THR A 333 25.47 2.17 7.95
CA THR A 333 25.55 1.33 6.76
C THR A 333 25.47 -0.14 7.13
N TYR A 334 24.86 -0.93 6.26
CA TYR A 334 24.58 -2.35 6.48
C TYR A 334 25.23 -3.21 5.41
N THR A 335 25.92 -4.28 5.83
CA THR A 335 26.52 -5.27 4.94
C THR A 335 26.07 -6.67 5.35
N PHE A 336 25.82 -7.52 4.37
CA PHE A 336 25.27 -8.87 4.55
C PHE A 336 26.27 -9.90 3.99
N PRO A 337 27.41 -10.13 4.67
CA PRO A 337 28.44 -11.05 4.19
C PRO A 337 27.95 -12.50 4.24
N GLY A 338 28.30 -13.28 3.24
CA GLY A 338 27.96 -14.68 3.17
C GLY A 338 26.56 -15.00 2.66
N LEU A 339 25.78 -14.02 2.22
CA LEU A 339 24.47 -14.25 1.61
C LEU A 339 24.57 -15.15 0.39
N LYS A 340 25.54 -14.90 -0.48
CA LYS A 340 25.82 -15.75 -1.65
C LYS A 340 26.08 -17.20 -1.24
N GLN A 341 26.96 -17.44 -0.30
CA GLN A 341 27.31 -18.79 0.16
C GLN A 341 26.11 -19.51 0.79
N LEU A 342 25.29 -18.78 1.53
CA LEU A 342 24.09 -19.31 2.17
C LEU A 342 23.09 -19.80 1.10
N LEU A 343 22.84 -19.04 0.08
CA LEU A 343 21.96 -19.40 -1.03
C LEU A 343 22.54 -20.53 -1.89
N ASP A 344 23.82 -20.48 -2.24
CA ASP A 344 24.50 -21.53 -3.00
C ASP A 344 24.41 -22.88 -2.28
N SER A 345 24.48 -22.88 -0.93
CA SER A 345 24.33 -24.08 -0.09
C SER A 345 22.88 -24.57 0.04
N ARG A 346 21.91 -23.86 -0.52
CA ARG A 346 20.46 -24.14 -0.34
C ARG A 346 20.06 -24.24 1.12
N PHE A 347 20.63 -23.38 1.96
CA PHE A 347 20.42 -23.37 3.42
C PHE A 347 20.79 -24.67 4.14
N ALA A 348 21.76 -25.41 3.63
CA ALA A 348 22.18 -26.69 4.21
C ALA A 348 22.65 -26.59 5.68
N LYS A 349 23.09 -25.40 6.13
CA LYS A 349 23.53 -25.11 7.50
C LYS A 349 22.53 -24.23 8.27
N GLY A 350 21.30 -24.10 7.78
CA GLY A 350 20.26 -23.24 8.37
C GLY A 350 20.11 -21.90 7.65
N HIS A 351 19.24 -21.05 8.20
CA HIS A 351 18.82 -19.78 7.59
C HIS A 351 19.47 -18.55 8.26
N GLU A 352 20.42 -18.74 9.16
CA GLU A 352 21.07 -17.65 9.89
C GLU A 352 22.03 -16.88 8.98
N LEU A 353 21.97 -15.56 9.01
CA LEU A 353 22.87 -14.66 8.32
C LEU A 353 23.38 -13.60 9.28
N THR A 354 24.67 -13.28 9.21
CA THR A 354 25.24 -12.16 9.97
C THR A 354 25.02 -10.86 9.23
N VAL A 355 24.59 -9.82 9.96
CA VAL A 355 24.51 -8.45 9.48
C VAL A 355 25.60 -7.63 10.15
N GLU A 356 26.44 -7.01 9.37
CA GLU A 356 27.44 -6.05 9.83
C GLU A 356 26.90 -4.63 9.70
N VAL A 357 27.00 -3.86 10.77
CA VAL A 357 26.51 -2.48 10.84
C VAL A 357 27.65 -1.56 11.23
N THR A 358 27.91 -0.56 10.39
CA THR A 358 28.97 0.41 10.59
C THR A 358 28.39 1.80 10.82
N ASP A 359 28.70 2.39 11.96
CA ASP A 359 28.24 3.73 12.33
C ASP A 359 29.07 4.87 11.67
N ALA A 360 28.68 6.11 11.91
CA ALA A 360 29.37 7.29 11.38
C ALA A 360 30.84 7.41 11.85
N ASN A 361 31.18 6.78 12.99
CA ASN A 361 32.53 6.75 13.53
C ASN A 361 33.37 5.59 13.01
N GLN A 362 32.89 4.88 11.98
CA GLN A 362 33.51 3.69 11.39
C GLN A 362 33.62 2.51 12.37
N LYS A 363 32.84 2.49 13.45
CA LYS A 363 32.77 1.37 14.37
C LYS A 363 31.78 0.36 13.82
N THR A 364 32.27 -0.87 13.59
CA THR A 364 31.47 -1.99 13.13
C THR A 364 31.03 -2.86 14.30
N ARG A 365 29.78 -3.28 14.27
CA ARG A 365 29.18 -4.30 15.15
C ARG A 365 28.36 -5.25 14.30
N SER A 366 28.00 -6.40 14.83
CA SER A 366 27.20 -7.38 14.08
C SER A 366 26.09 -7.97 14.95
N PHE A 367 25.04 -8.39 14.27
CA PHE A 367 23.96 -9.17 14.86
C PHE A 367 23.48 -10.25 13.86
N LYS A 368 22.65 -11.16 14.31
CA LYS A 368 22.16 -12.26 13.49
C LYS A 368 20.71 -12.05 13.09
N VAL A 369 20.38 -12.50 11.90
CA VAL A 369 19.03 -12.49 11.37
C VAL A 369 18.73 -13.84 10.69
N LYS A 370 17.46 -14.18 10.65
CA LYS A 370 16.97 -15.33 9.88
C LYS A 370 16.56 -14.89 8.48
N VAL A 371 17.11 -15.51 7.46
CA VAL A 371 16.66 -15.36 6.08
C VAL A 371 15.31 -16.06 5.90
N ARG A 372 14.28 -15.32 5.47
CA ARG A 372 12.91 -15.81 5.32
C ARG A 372 12.56 -16.15 3.88
N ILE A 373 13.46 -16.88 3.23
CA ILE A 373 13.21 -17.65 2.01
C ILE A 373 12.90 -19.06 2.48
N ASP A 374 11.62 -19.42 2.54
CA ASP A 374 11.13 -20.55 3.33
C ASP A 374 10.96 -21.82 2.49
N THR A 375 11.05 -21.73 1.15
CA THR A 375 10.88 -22.90 0.26
C THR A 375 11.96 -22.96 -0.82
N PRO A 376 12.30 -24.18 -1.32
CA PRO A 376 13.25 -24.33 -2.42
C PRO A 376 12.85 -23.55 -3.71
N GLN A 377 11.54 -23.41 -3.96
CA GLN A 377 11.05 -22.68 -5.11
C GLN A 377 11.30 -21.18 -4.98
N GLU A 378 11.21 -20.64 -3.77
CA GLU A 378 11.49 -19.22 -3.51
C GLU A 378 12.97 -18.88 -3.71
N ILE A 379 13.88 -19.83 -3.48
CA ILE A 379 15.32 -19.65 -3.80
C ILE A 379 15.46 -19.36 -5.30
N LEU A 380 14.80 -20.15 -6.14
CA LEU A 380 14.83 -19.97 -7.59
C LEU A 380 14.26 -18.60 -8.01
N TYR A 381 13.18 -18.15 -7.36
CA TYR A 381 12.63 -16.81 -7.62
C TYR A 381 13.64 -15.73 -7.27
N TYR A 382 14.24 -15.79 -6.09
CA TYR A 382 15.20 -14.80 -5.63
C TYR A 382 16.46 -14.76 -6.53
N GLU A 383 17.01 -15.91 -6.88
CA GLU A 383 18.19 -16.04 -7.79
C GLU A 383 17.91 -15.47 -9.17
N ASN A 384 16.67 -15.53 -9.62
CA ASN A 384 16.25 -14.97 -10.91
C ASN A 384 15.94 -13.46 -10.86
N GLY A 385 15.99 -12.83 -9.67
CA GLY A 385 15.62 -11.44 -9.47
C GLY A 385 14.12 -11.23 -9.29
N GLY A 386 13.35 -12.30 -9.16
CA GLY A 386 11.92 -12.33 -8.92
C GLY A 386 11.18 -13.40 -9.71
N ILE A 387 9.94 -13.66 -9.32
CA ILE A 387 9.07 -14.66 -9.96
C ILE A 387 8.77 -14.32 -11.42
N LEU A 388 8.61 -13.03 -11.75
CA LEU A 388 8.31 -12.59 -13.12
C LEU A 388 9.44 -12.96 -14.07
N GLN A 389 10.68 -12.68 -13.67
CA GLN A 389 11.88 -13.00 -14.44
C GLN A 389 12.09 -14.51 -14.54
N TYR A 390 11.87 -15.24 -13.43
CA TYR A 390 11.94 -16.69 -13.42
C TYR A 390 10.98 -17.30 -14.45
N VAL A 391 9.70 -16.94 -14.37
CA VAL A 391 8.67 -17.48 -15.28
C VAL A 391 8.96 -17.13 -16.73
N LEU A 392 9.37 -15.88 -17.01
CA LEU A 392 9.69 -15.47 -18.38
C LEU A 392 10.87 -16.29 -18.95
N ARG A 393 11.93 -16.56 -18.15
CA ARG A 393 13.02 -17.42 -18.60
C ARG A 393 12.58 -18.85 -18.88
N GLN A 394 11.69 -19.41 -18.04
CA GLN A 394 11.15 -20.75 -18.27
C GLN A 394 10.33 -20.80 -19.57
N LEU A 395 9.50 -19.80 -19.84
CA LEU A 395 8.70 -19.72 -21.07
C LEU A 395 9.59 -19.52 -22.31
N ALA A 396 10.69 -18.78 -22.18
CA ALA A 396 11.61 -18.52 -23.30
C ALA A 396 12.59 -19.68 -23.56
N ALA A 397 12.71 -20.63 -22.65
CA ALA A 397 13.56 -21.81 -22.82
C ALA A 397 12.83 -22.98 -23.52
N ASN A 398 11.50 -22.94 -23.55
CA ASN A 398 10.63 -23.89 -24.27
C ASN A 398 10.25 -23.32 -25.65
#